data_9ab7cd889797625a3d15c65bbdbd4380
#
_entry.id   9ab7cd889797625a3d15c65bbdbd4380
#
_cell.length_a   1.000
_cell.length_b   1.000
_cell.length_c   1.000
_cell.angle_alpha   90.00
_cell.angle_beta   90.00
_cell.angle_gamma   90.00
#
_symmetry.space_group_name_H-M   'P 1'
#
loop_
_entity.id
_entity.type
_entity.pdbx_description
1 polymer ?
#
loop_
_entity_poly.entity_id
_entity_poly.type
_entity_poly.pdbx_seq_one_letter_code
_entity_poly.pdbx_strand_id
1 'polypeptide(L)'
;LYAVLHELIGKGAVVSAYALDGKGLAAAVSKMAFGNKLGVTIEKEVSEETLFAPGFGNIVAEVPVEKVGIVKEALKAAGLSGHEELVGWVNEEQSFCYGGMKLALNEAIAAWSGTLEKVFPTRVTDNKDELDTGIYQADSIYVCKHKVAKPTVFIPVFPGTNCEYDSARAFERAGADTIVKVFKNLNAEDIRDSVEEFTKAIDQAQIIMFPGGFSAGDEPEGSAKFFATAFRNAKMTEAVMKLLNERDGLAL
;
A
#
# COMPACT_ATOMS: atom_id res chain seq x y z
N LEU A 1 0.65 0.09 -21.54
CA LEU A 1 -0.40 -0.70 -20.90
C LEU A 1 -0.75 -0.14 -19.50
N TYR A 2 0.21 -0.07 -18.55
CA TYR A 2 -0.07 0.31 -17.15
C TYR A 2 -0.71 1.69 -17.00
N ALA A 3 -0.26 2.69 -17.78
CA ALA A 3 -0.85 4.04 -17.75
C ALA A 3 -2.32 4.02 -18.20
N VAL A 4 -2.63 3.27 -19.27
CA VAL A 4 -4.00 3.11 -19.78
C VAL A 4 -4.88 2.40 -18.76
N LEU A 5 -4.37 1.32 -18.16
CA LEU A 5 -5.10 0.58 -17.15
C LEU A 5 -5.38 1.45 -15.91
N HIS A 6 -4.40 2.22 -15.46
CA HIS A 6 -4.57 3.17 -14.35
C HIS A 6 -5.69 4.19 -14.62
N GLU A 7 -5.73 4.74 -15.82
CA GLU A 7 -6.78 5.68 -16.24
C GLU A 7 -8.16 5.01 -16.28
N LEU A 8 -8.24 3.79 -16.82
CA LEU A 8 -9.49 3.02 -16.89
C LEU A 8 -10.02 2.63 -15.50
N ILE A 9 -9.14 2.29 -14.56
CA ILE A 9 -9.50 2.05 -13.16
C ILE A 9 -10.04 3.35 -12.53
N GLY A 10 -9.35 4.46 -12.71
CA GLY A 10 -9.78 5.77 -12.20
C GLY A 10 -11.14 6.23 -12.74
N LYS A 11 -11.51 5.80 -13.95
CA LYS A 11 -12.82 6.05 -14.58
C LYS A 11 -13.89 5.00 -14.24
N GLY A 12 -13.55 3.97 -13.44
CA GLY A 12 -14.45 2.86 -13.12
C GLY A 12 -14.80 1.99 -14.33
N ALA A 13 -13.99 2.02 -15.39
CA ALA A 13 -14.15 1.14 -16.55
C ALA A 13 -13.50 -0.23 -16.34
N VAL A 14 -12.56 -0.32 -15.42
CA VAL A 14 -11.99 -1.57 -14.90
C VAL A 14 -12.25 -1.58 -13.39
N VAL A 15 -12.91 -2.60 -12.90
CA VAL A 15 -13.33 -2.71 -11.49
C VAL A 15 -12.42 -3.60 -10.66
N SER A 16 -11.70 -4.51 -11.30
CA SER A 16 -10.71 -5.38 -10.68
C SER A 16 -9.61 -5.73 -11.70
N ALA A 17 -8.38 -5.89 -11.27
CA ALA A 17 -7.28 -6.29 -12.13
C ALA A 17 -6.22 -7.09 -11.36
N TYR A 18 -5.60 -8.05 -12.04
CA TYR A 18 -4.53 -8.88 -11.48
C TYR A 18 -3.43 -9.10 -12.52
N ALA A 19 -2.18 -8.82 -12.15
CA ALA A 19 -1.03 -9.12 -12.98
C ALA A 19 -0.70 -10.62 -12.92
N LEU A 20 -0.55 -11.26 -14.08
CA LEU A 20 -0.23 -12.68 -14.14
C LEU A 20 1.22 -12.92 -13.70
N ASP A 21 1.40 -14.05 -13.04
CA ASP A 21 2.70 -14.54 -12.56
C ASP A 21 3.05 -15.90 -13.17
N GLY A 22 3.99 -16.60 -12.57
CA GLY A 22 4.41 -17.96 -12.98
C GLY A 22 3.35 -19.03 -12.81
N LYS A 23 2.19 -18.72 -12.17
CA LYS A 23 1.08 -19.68 -11.98
C LYS A 23 -0.07 -19.48 -12.97
N GLY A 24 0.07 -18.53 -13.87
CA GLY A 24 -0.83 -18.34 -15.00
C GLY A 24 -2.20 -17.75 -14.69
N LEU A 25 -3.06 -17.82 -15.68
CA LEU A 25 -4.38 -17.21 -15.69
C LEU A 25 -5.34 -17.85 -14.67
N ALA A 26 -5.30 -19.17 -14.51
CA ALA A 26 -6.18 -19.88 -13.57
C ALA A 26 -5.98 -19.40 -12.13
N ALA A 27 -4.72 -19.21 -11.71
CA ALA A 27 -4.40 -18.71 -10.38
C ALA A 27 -4.83 -17.24 -10.20
N ALA A 28 -4.65 -16.40 -11.21
CA ALA A 28 -5.06 -15.01 -11.18
C ALA A 28 -6.58 -14.87 -11.03
N VAL A 29 -7.34 -15.54 -11.89
CA VAL A 29 -8.81 -15.55 -11.84
C VAL A 29 -9.32 -16.11 -10.50
N SER A 30 -8.70 -17.19 -10.00
CA SER A 30 -9.07 -17.75 -8.70
C SER A 30 -8.92 -16.75 -7.57
N LYS A 31 -7.79 -16.07 -7.48
CA LYS A 31 -7.54 -15.08 -6.44
C LYS A 31 -8.47 -13.86 -6.54
N MET A 32 -8.80 -13.42 -7.75
CA MET A 32 -9.78 -12.35 -7.96
C MET A 32 -11.18 -12.76 -7.48
N ALA A 33 -11.57 -14.01 -7.71
CA ALA A 33 -12.87 -14.55 -7.33
C ALA A 33 -13.04 -14.78 -5.82
N PHE A 34 -11.95 -15.09 -5.10
CA PHE A 34 -12.01 -15.48 -3.67
C PHE A 34 -12.56 -14.38 -2.76
N GLY A 35 -12.26 -13.12 -3.03
CA GLY A 35 -12.64 -12.00 -2.17
C GLY A 35 -14.15 -11.85 -2.02
N ASN A 36 -14.84 -11.67 -3.13
CA ASN A 36 -16.29 -11.47 -3.17
C ASN A 36 -17.07 -12.78 -3.33
N LYS A 37 -16.39 -13.91 -3.45
CA LYS A 37 -16.97 -15.24 -3.70
C LYS A 37 -17.87 -15.27 -4.95
N LEU A 38 -17.46 -14.59 -6.00
CA LEU A 38 -18.11 -14.61 -7.30
C LEU A 38 -17.51 -15.74 -8.14
N GLY A 39 -18.35 -16.51 -8.82
CA GLY A 39 -17.93 -17.54 -9.72
C GLY A 39 -17.42 -17.00 -11.06
N VAL A 40 -16.72 -17.84 -11.81
CA VAL A 40 -16.24 -17.49 -13.15
C VAL A 40 -16.48 -18.65 -14.10
N THR A 41 -17.10 -18.36 -15.23
CA THR A 41 -17.18 -19.28 -16.37
C THR A 41 -16.13 -18.88 -17.37
N ILE A 42 -15.13 -19.75 -17.59
CA ILE A 42 -14.04 -19.50 -18.54
C ILE A 42 -14.50 -19.95 -19.93
N GLU A 43 -14.19 -19.13 -20.93
CA GLU A 43 -14.51 -19.43 -22.32
C GLU A 43 -13.81 -20.72 -22.79
N LYS A 44 -14.50 -21.52 -23.56
CA LYS A 44 -14.00 -22.80 -24.06
C LYS A 44 -12.82 -22.66 -25.06
N GLU A 45 -12.69 -21.49 -25.64
CA GLU A 45 -11.61 -21.11 -26.56
C GLU A 45 -10.28 -20.89 -25.82
N VAL A 46 -10.31 -20.63 -24.52
CA VAL A 46 -9.11 -20.53 -23.67
C VAL A 46 -8.57 -21.94 -23.46
N SER A 47 -7.37 -22.21 -23.95
CA SER A 47 -6.75 -23.54 -23.83
C SER A 47 -6.27 -23.83 -22.39
N GLU A 48 -6.13 -25.09 -22.03
CA GLU A 48 -5.52 -25.48 -20.76
C GLU A 48 -4.09 -24.94 -20.63
N GLU A 49 -3.34 -24.91 -21.72
CA GLU A 49 -2.01 -24.32 -21.73
C GLU A 49 -2.07 -22.83 -21.36
N THR A 50 -2.99 -22.07 -21.94
CA THR A 50 -3.18 -20.64 -21.60
C THR A 50 -3.57 -20.45 -20.13
N LEU A 51 -4.37 -21.37 -19.57
CA LEU A 51 -4.79 -21.29 -18.16
C LEU A 51 -3.62 -21.46 -17.18
N PHE A 52 -2.68 -22.33 -17.48
CA PHE A 52 -1.63 -22.73 -16.54
C PHE A 52 -0.22 -22.28 -16.92
N ALA A 53 -0.01 -21.74 -18.13
CA ALA A 53 1.29 -21.21 -18.54
C ALA A 53 1.65 -19.92 -17.77
N PRO A 54 2.94 -19.70 -17.49
CA PRO A 54 3.41 -18.42 -16.98
C PRO A 54 2.96 -17.25 -17.87
N GLY A 55 2.42 -16.20 -17.26
CA GLY A 55 1.84 -15.08 -18.01
C GLY A 55 2.44 -13.72 -17.65
N PHE A 56 3.72 -13.66 -17.28
CA PHE A 56 4.38 -12.42 -16.89
C PHE A 56 4.18 -11.29 -17.91
N GLY A 57 3.82 -10.11 -17.42
CA GLY A 57 3.54 -8.93 -18.23
C GLY A 57 2.09 -8.83 -18.72
N ASN A 58 1.31 -9.90 -18.62
CA ASN A 58 -0.13 -9.87 -18.91
C ASN A 58 -0.93 -9.49 -17.66
N ILE A 59 -2.10 -8.92 -17.89
CA ILE A 59 -3.03 -8.50 -16.83
C ILE A 59 -4.41 -9.05 -17.18
N VAL A 60 -5.04 -9.75 -16.25
CA VAL A 60 -6.47 -10.04 -16.32
C VAL A 60 -7.23 -8.90 -15.64
N ALA A 61 -8.29 -8.42 -16.27
CA ALA A 61 -9.09 -7.32 -15.79
C ALA A 61 -10.57 -7.67 -15.85
N GLU A 62 -11.30 -7.27 -14.82
CA GLU A 62 -12.76 -7.36 -14.80
C GLU A 62 -13.34 -6.04 -15.32
N VAL A 63 -14.20 -6.14 -16.32
CA VAL A 63 -14.78 -5.01 -17.03
C VAL A 63 -16.30 -5.18 -17.08
N PRO A 64 -17.10 -4.22 -16.58
CA PRO A 64 -18.54 -4.22 -16.78
C PRO A 64 -18.88 -4.27 -18.27
N VAL A 65 -19.89 -5.05 -18.65
CA VAL A 65 -20.22 -5.32 -20.06
C VAL A 65 -20.44 -4.02 -20.85
N GLU A 66 -21.11 -3.05 -20.25
CA GLU A 66 -21.37 -1.74 -20.84
C GLU A 66 -20.13 -0.85 -20.98
N LYS A 67 -19.01 -1.22 -20.35
CA LYS A 67 -17.74 -0.49 -20.40
C LYS A 67 -16.72 -1.11 -21.35
N VAL A 68 -16.99 -2.28 -21.91
CA VAL A 68 -16.05 -2.99 -22.82
C VAL A 68 -15.65 -2.12 -24.01
N GLY A 69 -16.61 -1.36 -24.58
CA GLY A 69 -16.32 -0.42 -25.66
C GLY A 69 -15.29 0.65 -25.29
N ILE A 70 -15.41 1.21 -24.08
CA ILE A 70 -14.49 2.23 -23.56
C ILE A 70 -13.07 1.67 -23.42
N VAL A 71 -12.96 0.44 -22.89
CA VAL A 71 -11.66 -0.23 -22.74
C VAL A 71 -11.00 -0.48 -24.08
N LYS A 72 -11.75 -0.99 -25.08
CA LYS A 72 -11.24 -1.23 -26.43
C LYS A 72 -10.77 0.05 -27.11
N GLU A 73 -11.53 1.13 -27.00
CA GLU A 73 -11.15 2.44 -27.56
C GLU A 73 -9.88 3.00 -26.90
N ALA A 74 -9.75 2.88 -25.58
CA ALA A 74 -8.56 3.32 -24.86
C ALA A 74 -7.31 2.54 -25.27
N LEU A 75 -7.43 1.20 -25.39
CA LEU A 75 -6.35 0.35 -25.88
C LEU A 75 -5.96 0.70 -27.32
N LYS A 76 -6.94 0.94 -28.18
CA LYS A 76 -6.71 1.38 -29.57
C LYS A 76 -5.98 2.71 -29.63
N ALA A 77 -6.40 3.70 -28.84
CA ALA A 77 -5.75 5.00 -28.79
C ALA A 77 -4.30 4.93 -28.33
N ALA A 78 -3.97 3.94 -27.51
CA ALA A 78 -2.62 3.69 -27.01
C ALA A 78 -1.78 2.77 -27.93
N GLY A 79 -2.30 2.36 -29.08
CA GLY A 79 -1.59 1.45 -30.00
C GLY A 79 -1.52 0.00 -29.50
N LEU A 80 -2.43 -0.41 -28.61
CA LEU A 80 -2.48 -1.74 -28.00
C LEU A 80 -3.65 -2.60 -28.50
N SER A 81 -4.26 -2.25 -29.63
CA SER A 81 -5.34 -3.03 -30.23
C SER A 81 -4.90 -4.44 -30.61
N GLY A 82 -5.76 -5.42 -30.37
CA GLY A 82 -5.51 -6.82 -30.73
C GLY A 82 -4.65 -7.58 -29.71
N HIS A 83 -4.36 -6.96 -28.56
CA HIS A 83 -3.72 -7.62 -27.42
C HIS A 83 -4.70 -7.96 -26.30
N GLU A 84 -5.99 -7.62 -26.49
CA GLU A 84 -7.06 -7.97 -25.58
C GLU A 84 -7.75 -9.25 -26.01
N GLU A 85 -8.04 -10.12 -25.05
CA GLU A 85 -8.73 -11.40 -25.25
C GLU A 85 -9.81 -11.57 -24.17
N LEU A 86 -10.96 -12.12 -24.54
CA LEU A 86 -12.00 -12.48 -23.61
C LEU A 86 -11.65 -13.80 -22.93
N VAL A 87 -11.52 -13.75 -21.62
CA VAL A 87 -11.19 -14.92 -20.80
C VAL A 87 -12.44 -15.66 -20.33
N GLY A 88 -13.49 -14.93 -19.97
CA GLY A 88 -14.69 -15.52 -19.41
C GLY A 88 -15.63 -14.50 -18.79
N TRP A 89 -16.59 -15.00 -18.03
CA TRP A 89 -17.69 -14.23 -17.45
C TRP A 89 -17.79 -14.47 -15.96
N VAL A 90 -17.93 -13.39 -15.21
CA VAL A 90 -18.23 -13.46 -13.77
C VAL A 90 -19.70 -13.85 -13.60
N ASN A 91 -19.98 -14.72 -12.63
CA ASN A 91 -21.32 -15.19 -12.30
C ASN A 91 -21.53 -15.33 -10.78
N GLU A 92 -22.77 -15.51 -10.35
CA GLU A 92 -23.14 -15.64 -8.94
C GLU A 92 -23.14 -17.10 -8.43
N GLU A 93 -22.77 -18.07 -9.25
CA GLU A 93 -22.89 -19.50 -8.92
C GLU A 93 -21.86 -19.98 -7.89
N GLN A 94 -20.92 -19.14 -7.46
CA GLN A 94 -19.84 -19.49 -6.55
C GLN A 94 -19.05 -20.74 -6.99
N SER A 95 -18.78 -20.82 -8.28
CA SER A 95 -18.03 -21.92 -8.88
C SER A 95 -17.20 -21.46 -10.07
N PHE A 96 -16.09 -22.16 -10.31
CA PHE A 96 -15.36 -22.09 -11.55
C PHE A 96 -15.92 -23.11 -12.53
N CYS A 97 -16.25 -22.68 -13.75
CA CYS A 97 -16.73 -23.53 -14.82
C CYS A 97 -15.78 -23.47 -16.02
N TYR A 98 -15.32 -24.61 -16.52
CA TYR A 98 -14.47 -24.70 -17.71
C TYR A 98 -14.65 -26.05 -18.40
N GLY A 99 -14.91 -26.06 -19.70
CA GLY A 99 -14.98 -27.31 -20.50
C GLY A 99 -15.99 -28.35 -19.99
N GLY A 100 -17.05 -27.93 -19.29
CA GLY A 100 -18.02 -28.80 -18.64
C GLY A 100 -17.63 -29.26 -17.22
N MET A 101 -16.43 -28.92 -16.75
CA MET A 101 -16.05 -29.10 -15.34
C MET A 101 -16.60 -27.98 -14.50
N LYS A 102 -16.97 -28.30 -13.26
CA LYS A 102 -17.43 -27.35 -12.26
C LYS A 102 -16.70 -27.59 -10.94
N LEU A 103 -15.99 -26.58 -10.46
CA LEU A 103 -15.28 -26.61 -9.18
C LEU A 103 -15.93 -25.59 -8.24
N ALA A 104 -16.37 -26.03 -7.07
CA ALA A 104 -16.92 -25.15 -6.08
C ALA A 104 -15.86 -24.17 -5.54
N LEU A 105 -16.23 -22.91 -5.39
CA LEU A 105 -15.32 -21.86 -4.94
C LEU A 105 -14.77 -22.14 -3.54
N ASN A 106 -15.62 -22.68 -2.64
CA ASN A 106 -15.20 -23.04 -1.29
C ASN A 106 -14.14 -24.16 -1.27
N GLU A 107 -14.20 -25.10 -2.19
CA GLU A 107 -13.16 -26.14 -2.33
C GLU A 107 -11.84 -25.52 -2.79
N ALA A 108 -11.88 -24.63 -3.77
CA ALA A 108 -10.70 -23.92 -4.24
C ALA A 108 -10.08 -23.05 -3.15
N ILE A 109 -10.89 -22.31 -2.37
CA ILE A 109 -10.44 -21.52 -1.22
C ILE A 109 -9.80 -22.40 -0.16
N ALA A 110 -10.43 -23.54 0.18
CA ALA A 110 -9.90 -24.47 1.16
C ALA A 110 -8.55 -25.06 0.73
N ALA A 111 -8.43 -25.43 -0.54
CA ALA A 111 -7.17 -25.94 -1.10
C ALA A 111 -6.07 -24.85 -1.07
N TRP A 112 -6.40 -23.61 -1.38
CA TRP A 112 -5.45 -22.50 -1.37
C TRP A 112 -5.02 -22.10 0.04
N SER A 113 -5.95 -21.92 0.96
CA SER A 113 -5.67 -21.49 2.35
C SER A 113 -5.11 -22.62 3.21
N GLY A 114 -5.48 -23.87 2.94
CA GLY A 114 -5.11 -25.02 3.75
C GLY A 114 -3.63 -25.43 3.68
N THR A 115 -2.88 -24.95 2.71
CA THR A 115 -1.49 -25.38 2.48
C THR A 115 -0.58 -25.17 3.69
N LEU A 116 -0.72 -24.05 4.38
CA LEU A 116 0.10 -23.69 5.54
C LEU A 116 -0.69 -23.72 6.86
N GLU A 117 -1.94 -24.13 6.85
CA GLU A 117 -2.84 -24.06 8.00
C GLU A 117 -2.30 -24.77 9.26
N LYS A 118 -1.52 -25.84 9.08
CA LYS A 118 -0.91 -26.58 10.19
C LYS A 118 0.24 -25.83 10.86
N VAL A 119 0.87 -24.91 10.17
CA VAL A 119 2.04 -24.15 10.65
C VAL A 119 1.63 -22.73 11.01
N PHE A 120 0.79 -22.12 10.19
CA PHE A 120 0.26 -20.77 10.35
C PHE A 120 -1.26 -20.81 10.23
N PRO A 121 -1.97 -21.17 11.31
CA PRO A 121 -3.43 -21.26 11.28
C PRO A 121 -4.04 -19.88 10.98
N THR A 122 -5.02 -19.87 10.07
CA THR A 122 -5.73 -18.63 9.66
C THR A 122 -6.65 -18.11 10.75
N ARG A 123 -6.97 -18.93 11.74
CA ARG A 123 -7.78 -18.56 12.91
C ARG A 123 -7.14 -19.10 14.19
N VAL A 124 -7.04 -18.25 15.19
CA VAL A 124 -6.71 -18.66 16.56
C VAL A 124 -8.01 -19.13 17.21
N THR A 125 -8.06 -20.42 17.55
CA THR A 125 -9.30 -21.11 17.98
C THR A 125 -9.83 -20.67 19.34
N ASP A 126 -9.02 -20.00 20.14
CA ASP A 126 -9.32 -19.74 21.56
C ASP A 126 -9.83 -18.32 21.84
N ASN A 127 -9.77 -17.42 20.87
CA ASN A 127 -10.30 -16.06 21.05
C ASN A 127 -11.73 -16.00 20.54
N LYS A 128 -12.69 -16.12 21.48
CA LYS A 128 -14.13 -15.99 21.21
C LYS A 128 -14.64 -14.56 21.42
N ASP A 129 -13.77 -13.63 21.82
CA ASP A 129 -14.15 -12.26 22.04
C ASP A 129 -14.47 -11.61 20.70
N GLU A 130 -15.67 -11.10 20.56
CA GLU A 130 -16.01 -10.22 19.45
C GLU A 130 -15.15 -8.97 19.58
N LEU A 131 -14.31 -8.73 18.56
CA LEU A 131 -13.56 -7.48 18.48
C LEU A 131 -14.58 -6.36 18.27
N ASP A 132 -14.62 -5.41 19.19
CA ASP A 132 -15.33 -4.16 18.97
C ASP A 132 -14.59 -3.39 17.86
N THR A 133 -15.11 -3.50 16.66
CA THR A 133 -14.62 -2.78 15.47
C THR A 133 -15.30 -1.43 15.33
N GLY A 134 -15.48 -0.72 16.44
CA GLY A 134 -16.03 0.63 16.41
C GLY A 134 -15.32 1.50 15.36
N ILE A 135 -16.06 1.91 14.35
CA ILE A 135 -15.55 2.85 13.34
C ILE A 135 -15.57 4.24 13.99
N TYR A 136 -14.38 4.81 14.18
CA TYR A 136 -14.28 6.18 14.62
C TYR A 136 -14.91 7.11 13.58
N GLN A 137 -15.90 7.87 13.99
CA GLN A 137 -16.51 8.94 13.22
C GLN A 137 -16.18 10.27 13.89
N ALA A 138 -15.44 11.12 13.19
CA ALA A 138 -15.17 12.45 13.68
C ALA A 138 -16.40 13.34 13.49
N ASP A 139 -16.81 14.04 14.54
CA ASP A 139 -17.90 15.02 14.47
C ASP A 139 -17.55 16.22 13.57
N SER A 140 -16.26 16.50 13.43
CA SER A 140 -15.75 17.56 12.56
C SER A 140 -14.32 17.23 12.10
N ILE A 141 -13.97 17.72 10.91
CA ILE A 141 -12.58 17.66 10.42
C ILE A 141 -11.80 18.80 11.09
N TYR A 142 -10.73 18.44 11.79
CA TYR A 142 -9.82 19.44 12.37
C TYR A 142 -9.13 20.23 11.25
N VAL A 143 -9.15 21.56 11.38
CA VAL A 143 -8.48 22.46 10.44
C VAL A 143 -7.37 23.20 11.16
N CYS A 144 -6.14 23.06 10.68
CA CYS A 144 -4.97 23.73 11.23
C CYS A 144 -5.19 25.25 11.31
N LYS A 145 -4.84 25.84 12.45
CA LYS A 145 -4.98 27.28 12.71
C LYS A 145 -3.93 28.10 11.98
N HIS A 146 -2.72 27.55 11.83
CA HIS A 146 -1.58 28.19 11.19
C HIS A 146 -1.35 27.64 9.78
N LYS A 147 -2.17 28.11 8.83
CA LYS A 147 -2.10 27.65 7.44
C LYS A 147 -0.89 28.22 6.74
N VAL A 148 -0.15 27.36 6.05
CA VAL A 148 0.94 27.72 5.15
C VAL A 148 0.61 27.25 3.74
N ALA A 149 1.08 27.97 2.74
CA ALA A 149 0.80 27.63 1.34
C ALA A 149 1.45 26.29 0.94
N LYS A 150 2.64 26.00 1.45
CA LYS A 150 3.39 24.78 1.22
C LYS A 150 4.03 24.35 2.53
N PRO A 151 3.55 23.28 3.17
CA PRO A 151 4.13 22.80 4.41
C PRO A 151 5.51 22.19 4.19
N THR A 152 6.38 22.35 5.18
CA THR A 152 7.69 21.72 5.22
C THR A 152 7.66 20.55 6.20
N VAL A 153 8.19 19.41 5.77
CA VAL A 153 8.28 18.18 6.56
C VAL A 153 9.73 17.91 6.91
N PHE A 154 10.06 17.85 8.17
CA PHE A 154 11.36 17.41 8.65
C PHE A 154 11.38 15.90 8.83
N ILE A 155 12.36 15.23 8.25
CA ILE A 155 12.57 13.78 8.31
C ILE A 155 13.93 13.52 8.96
N PRO A 156 13.96 13.22 10.27
CA PRO A 156 15.19 12.86 10.97
C PRO A 156 15.65 11.45 10.59
N VAL A 157 16.93 11.31 10.29
CA VAL A 157 17.56 10.04 9.93
C VAL A 157 18.61 9.68 10.96
N PHE A 158 18.51 8.47 11.52
CA PHE A 158 19.46 7.91 12.47
C PHE A 158 20.07 6.62 11.89
N PRO A 159 21.19 6.12 12.46
CA PRO A 159 21.71 4.82 12.06
C PRO A 159 20.64 3.73 12.11
N GLY A 160 20.43 3.02 11.00
CA GLY A 160 19.42 1.99 10.85
C GLY A 160 18.04 2.49 10.37
N THR A 161 17.86 3.79 10.18
CA THR A 161 16.66 4.33 9.52
C THR A 161 16.63 3.89 8.05
N ASN A 162 15.45 3.46 7.61
CA ASN A 162 15.12 3.19 6.22
C ASN A 162 13.86 3.99 5.85
N CYS A 163 13.52 4.01 4.56
CA CYS A 163 12.30 4.66 4.05
C CYS A 163 12.30 6.20 4.10
N GLU A 164 13.41 6.85 4.44
CA GLU A 164 13.50 8.33 4.40
C GLU A 164 13.25 8.89 3.01
N TYR A 165 13.76 8.23 1.97
CA TYR A 165 13.54 8.64 0.57
C TYR A 165 12.11 8.40 0.11
N ASP A 166 11.50 7.29 0.53
CA ASP A 166 10.12 6.99 0.17
C ASP A 166 9.15 7.93 0.89
N SER A 167 9.43 8.23 2.16
CA SER A 167 8.70 9.22 2.94
C SER A 167 8.80 10.61 2.30
N ALA A 168 10.02 11.07 1.96
CA ALA A 168 10.21 12.34 1.30
C ALA A 168 9.41 12.44 0.00
N ARG A 169 9.50 11.43 -0.87
CA ARG A 169 8.73 11.38 -2.12
C ARG A 169 7.21 11.38 -1.91
N ALA A 170 6.72 10.74 -0.86
CA ALA A 170 5.29 10.73 -0.56
C ALA A 170 4.79 12.12 -0.19
N PHE A 171 5.51 12.84 0.68
CA PHE A 171 5.18 14.21 1.05
C PHE A 171 5.32 15.19 -0.11
N GLU A 172 6.36 15.07 -0.93
CA GLU A 172 6.57 15.90 -2.11
C GLU A 172 5.45 15.72 -3.15
N ARG A 173 4.99 14.49 -3.38
CA ARG A 173 3.82 14.20 -4.23
C ARG A 173 2.52 14.80 -3.67
N ALA A 174 2.42 14.92 -2.35
CA ALA A 174 1.30 15.58 -1.69
C ALA A 174 1.43 17.12 -1.70
N GLY A 175 2.53 17.67 -2.24
CA GLY A 175 2.74 19.11 -2.39
C GLY A 175 3.53 19.77 -1.24
N ALA A 176 4.18 19.01 -0.37
CA ALA A 176 5.05 19.54 0.68
C ALA A 176 6.50 19.72 0.21
N ASP A 177 7.27 20.53 0.95
CA ASP A 177 8.73 20.51 0.89
C ASP A 177 9.28 19.57 1.96
N THR A 178 10.42 18.94 1.71
CA THR A 178 11.04 18.02 2.68
C THR A 178 12.45 18.48 3.08
N ILE A 179 12.79 18.29 4.36
CA ILE A 179 14.12 18.48 4.92
C ILE A 179 14.55 17.14 5.50
N VAL A 180 15.44 16.43 4.83
CA VAL A 180 16.04 15.18 5.31
C VAL A 180 17.40 15.48 5.92
N LYS A 181 17.62 15.12 7.18
CA LYS A 181 18.88 15.33 7.89
C LYS A 181 19.33 14.09 8.63
N VAL A 182 20.60 13.76 8.47
CA VAL A 182 21.24 12.63 9.15
C VAL A 182 21.83 13.09 10.49
N PHE A 183 21.48 12.39 11.56
CA PHE A 183 22.09 12.58 12.87
C PHE A 183 23.48 11.90 12.88
N LYS A 184 24.54 12.70 12.92
CA LYS A 184 25.91 12.23 12.99
C LYS A 184 26.28 11.97 14.44
N ASN A 185 26.90 10.84 14.74
CA ASN A 185 27.23 10.42 16.10
C ASN A 185 28.65 9.84 16.24
N LEU A 186 29.57 10.18 15.32
CA LEU A 186 30.93 9.66 15.34
C LEU A 186 31.79 10.27 16.45
N ASN A 187 31.50 11.52 16.81
CA ASN A 187 32.22 12.24 17.87
C ASN A 187 31.32 13.29 18.54
N ALA A 188 31.81 13.94 19.59
CA ALA A 188 31.03 14.90 20.37
C ALA A 188 30.68 16.20 19.61
N GLU A 189 31.46 16.58 18.61
CA GLU A 189 31.21 17.72 17.74
C GLU A 189 30.08 17.41 16.78
N ASP A 190 30.12 16.28 16.10
CA ASP A 190 29.04 15.79 15.22
C ASP A 190 27.69 15.76 15.94
N ILE A 191 27.67 15.31 17.20
CA ILE A 191 26.44 15.27 18.02
C ILE A 191 25.92 16.69 18.28
N ARG A 192 26.79 17.62 18.65
CA ARG A 192 26.37 19.02 18.89
C ARG A 192 25.82 19.67 17.62
N ASP A 193 26.53 19.50 16.51
CA ASP A 193 26.13 20.04 15.21
C ASP A 193 24.79 19.44 14.76
N SER A 194 24.63 18.13 14.92
CA SER A 194 23.36 17.46 14.58
C SER A 194 22.19 17.95 15.43
N VAL A 195 22.38 18.15 16.73
CA VAL A 195 21.34 18.74 17.60
C VAL A 195 20.96 20.14 17.11
N GLU A 196 21.92 20.97 16.73
CA GLU A 196 21.65 22.32 16.22
C GLU A 196 20.95 22.28 14.86
N GLU A 197 21.41 21.42 13.93
CA GLU A 197 20.77 21.27 12.62
C GLU A 197 19.33 20.74 12.72
N PHE A 198 19.09 19.75 13.60
CA PHE A 198 17.76 19.21 13.84
C PHE A 198 16.83 20.25 14.47
N THR A 199 17.33 20.99 15.48
CA THR A 199 16.54 22.06 16.09
C THR A 199 16.12 23.10 15.06
N LYS A 200 17.04 23.56 14.21
CA LYS A 200 16.72 24.49 13.11
C LYS A 200 15.71 23.92 12.12
N ALA A 201 15.84 22.62 11.77
CA ALA A 201 14.91 21.96 10.86
C ALA A 201 13.50 21.86 11.48
N ILE A 202 13.39 21.53 12.77
CA ILE A 202 12.12 21.50 13.51
C ILE A 202 11.47 22.89 13.54
N ASP A 203 12.26 23.93 13.77
CA ASP A 203 11.74 25.32 13.80
C ASP A 203 11.18 25.77 12.45
N GLN A 204 11.68 25.23 11.35
CA GLN A 204 11.20 25.51 9.98
C GLN A 204 10.01 24.66 9.58
N ALA A 205 9.90 23.44 10.12
CA ALA A 205 8.92 22.46 9.71
C ALA A 205 7.53 22.70 10.32
N GLN A 206 6.50 22.24 9.64
CA GLN A 206 5.13 22.10 10.15
C GLN A 206 4.82 20.66 10.53
N ILE A 207 5.60 19.71 10.01
CA ILE A 207 5.43 18.28 10.26
C ILE A 207 6.80 17.68 10.57
N ILE A 208 6.86 16.79 11.56
CA ILE A 208 7.98 15.86 11.75
C ILE A 208 7.52 14.48 11.37
N MET A 209 8.23 13.83 10.45
CA MET A 209 8.00 12.43 10.06
C MET A 209 9.13 11.55 10.57
N PHE A 210 8.84 10.67 11.53
CA PHE A 210 9.78 9.67 12.03
C PHE A 210 9.73 8.44 11.15
N PRO A 211 10.70 8.22 10.24
CA PRO A 211 10.69 7.07 9.37
C PRO A 211 10.99 5.79 10.14
N GLY A 212 10.43 4.68 9.66
CA GLY A 212 10.70 3.35 10.20
C GLY A 212 12.06 2.79 9.79
N GLY A 213 12.21 1.50 9.95
CA GLY A 213 13.39 0.73 9.59
C GLY A 213 13.60 -0.42 10.56
N PHE A 214 14.28 -1.45 10.13
CA PHE A 214 14.45 -2.66 10.94
C PHE A 214 15.16 -2.42 12.29
N SER A 215 16.01 -1.44 12.36
CA SER A 215 16.72 -1.12 13.58
C SER A 215 16.25 0.18 14.23
N ALA A 216 15.42 0.98 13.56
CA ALA A 216 14.96 2.27 14.10
C ALA A 216 13.71 2.15 14.98
N GLY A 217 12.89 1.14 14.80
CA GLY A 217 11.63 0.95 15.51
C GLY A 217 11.48 -0.38 16.23
N ASP A 218 12.42 -1.32 16.05
CA ASP A 218 12.29 -2.66 16.62
C ASP A 218 12.58 -2.66 18.13
N GLU A 219 11.65 -3.14 18.90
CA GLU A 219 11.76 -3.35 20.34
C GLU A 219 12.29 -4.78 20.62
N PRO A 220 12.99 -4.99 21.75
CA PRO A 220 13.42 -4.01 22.76
C PRO A 220 14.78 -3.36 22.45
N GLU A 221 15.52 -3.87 21.49
CA GLU A 221 16.91 -3.51 21.21
C GLU A 221 17.07 -2.61 19.95
N GLY A 222 15.98 -2.19 19.36
CA GLY A 222 15.98 -1.43 18.12
C GLY A 222 16.51 -0.01 18.25
N SER A 223 16.72 0.66 17.11
CA SER A 223 17.27 2.01 17.04
C SER A 223 16.28 3.12 17.40
N ALA A 224 15.03 2.79 17.76
CA ALA A 224 14.15 3.72 18.49
C ALA A 224 14.84 4.35 19.70
N LYS A 225 15.83 3.65 20.29
CA LYS A 225 16.71 4.20 21.34
C LYS A 225 17.47 5.44 20.90
N PHE A 226 17.93 5.50 19.65
CA PHE A 226 18.59 6.69 19.12
C PHE A 226 17.64 7.87 19.04
N PHE A 227 16.45 7.66 18.51
CA PHE A 227 15.39 8.68 18.49
C PHE A 227 15.07 9.14 19.92
N ALA A 228 14.75 8.22 20.81
CA ALA A 228 14.40 8.53 22.18
C ALA A 228 15.52 9.30 22.93
N THR A 229 16.78 8.92 22.70
CA THR A 229 17.92 9.57 23.34
C THR A 229 18.16 10.98 22.79
N ALA A 230 18.16 11.14 21.47
CA ALA A 230 18.38 12.42 20.84
C ALA A 230 17.28 13.44 21.17
N PHE A 231 16.01 13.01 21.06
CA PHE A 231 14.86 13.87 21.34
C PHE A 231 14.64 14.19 22.83
N ARG A 232 15.39 13.56 23.75
CA ARG A 232 15.50 13.99 25.16
C ARG A 232 16.45 15.17 25.36
N ASN A 233 17.22 15.55 24.33
CA ASN A 233 18.02 16.78 24.40
C ASN A 233 17.09 17.99 24.59
N ALA A 234 17.42 18.86 25.56
CA ALA A 234 16.57 19.96 25.95
C ALA A 234 16.18 20.89 24.79
N LYS A 235 17.13 21.23 23.90
CA LYS A 235 16.85 22.10 22.74
C LYS A 235 15.88 21.44 21.76
N MET A 236 16.08 20.16 21.46
CA MET A 236 15.21 19.41 20.55
C MET A 236 13.82 19.20 21.16
N THR A 237 13.75 18.84 22.46
CA THR A 237 12.48 18.72 23.18
C THR A 237 11.70 20.04 23.13
N GLU A 238 12.33 21.16 23.43
CA GLU A 238 11.70 22.48 23.38
C GLU A 238 11.17 22.80 21.97
N ALA A 239 11.96 22.58 20.93
CA ALA A 239 11.55 22.81 19.55
C ALA A 239 10.34 21.94 19.13
N VAL A 240 10.33 20.65 19.52
CA VAL A 240 9.18 19.76 19.26
C VAL A 240 7.94 20.23 20.02
N MET A 241 8.06 20.52 21.32
CA MET A 241 6.94 20.99 22.12
C MET A 241 6.36 22.30 21.60
N LYS A 242 7.22 23.20 21.14
CA LYS A 242 6.79 24.44 20.48
C LYS A 242 6.07 24.17 19.15
N LEU A 243 6.60 23.25 18.34
CA LEU A 243 5.92 22.83 17.11
C LEU A 243 4.51 22.33 17.40
N LEU A 244 4.35 21.41 18.35
CA LEU A 244 3.08 20.75 18.63
C LEU A 244 2.09 21.65 19.37
N ASN A 245 2.53 22.37 20.39
CA ASN A 245 1.63 23.10 21.29
C ASN A 245 1.35 24.55 20.87
N GLU A 246 2.31 25.20 20.20
CA GLU A 246 2.19 26.62 19.85
C GLU A 246 1.95 26.83 18.35
N ARG A 247 2.57 26.01 17.51
CA ARG A 247 2.53 26.16 16.05
C ARG A 247 1.51 25.26 15.36
N ASP A 248 0.76 24.45 16.14
CA ASP A 248 -0.27 23.55 15.64
C ASP A 248 0.28 22.55 14.59
N GLY A 249 1.51 22.10 14.80
CA GLY A 249 2.20 21.16 13.92
C GLY A 249 1.85 19.70 14.21
N LEU A 250 2.38 18.81 13.38
CA LEU A 250 2.15 17.36 13.46
C LEU A 250 3.47 16.61 13.69
N ALA A 251 3.36 15.47 14.38
CA ALA A 251 4.38 14.44 14.42
C ALA A 251 3.76 13.08 14.00
N LEU A 252 4.42 12.38 13.08
CA LEU A 252 4.00 11.11 12.50
C LEU A 252 5.07 10.05 12.75
#